data_653185ee27b73f53745c95eb48c96061
#
_entry.id   653185ee27b73f53745c95eb48c96061
#
_cell.length_a   1.000
_cell.length_b   1.000
_cell.length_c   1.000
_cell.angle_alpha   90.00
_cell.angle_beta   90.00
_cell.angle_gamma   90.00
#
_symmetry.space_group_name_H-M   'P 1'
#
loop_
_entity.id
_entity.type
_entity.pdbx_description
1 polymer ?
#
loop_
_entity_poly.entity_id
_entity_poly.type
_entity_poly.pdbx_seq_one_letter_code
_entity_poly.pdbx_strand_id
1 'polypeptide(L)'
;MGQLSVGSCSPLGFQNGNKYSYPVVGCNQTQLEEKQVDLLRYGRTYEPLFAYTENKPEGDWTKATYDDSGWARGETGFSFREVKGSTTRHLGTLWNTPSLWLRKAFSAGSETGNLALRVAHDGDTRIYLNGTLVYEKQGRDYCIVNLDKKLRAALKEGTNLLAVETNKGRSQFFDVSLFDMKDGIADDILMTPSQPNILRGPNGFEWWLIYMANKNDEHRGQYINRVQFFDKTLFVDGITGPRTAGYHPEPSMPTFAGKGETASFGVLQQVQPSVAYLFETGVKTEGGAGVIAWWKDADNCAYVGLDAENRSWYLRTLVGGKENKESYALPEDFRWGVYHHLRIERNGGCLKIWLDEIPAPGRHVFAEALPVEEAGVPGVFDETKSALFEGATYTIGFDDVHFQLSGNEELLKGDFLNDYEFSFQLSGLSGQDKAGSYPVYVDKDNYVKAQFDGITRMLEVTAVKKGKTAWKKEFPLGCLQTLYPDVKYTDFIEKGYRFAAPAWLDTLYLNRHEAGNKSEFVDDMFGKFDIEYLNGGEWHPIENKDRGIAEHPAYNYCTFTPVKAEGIRFINKEAEDLERHIYKIGVHELWKESYNFRAVRRADKLYLFVDGRELGALDIRYPAS
;
A
#
# COMPACT_ATOMS: atom_id res chain seq x y z
N MET A 1 5.22 -10.44 19.38
CA MET A 1 4.48 -9.82 18.25
C MET A 1 3.10 -10.42 18.16
N GLY A 2 2.06 -9.62 18.33
CA GLY A 2 0.72 -10.07 18.01
C GLY A 2 0.67 -10.38 16.52
N GLN A 3 0.29 -11.60 16.17
CA GLN A 3 0.01 -11.93 14.78
C GLN A 3 -1.20 -11.11 14.35
N LEU A 4 -0.99 -10.07 13.56
CA LEU A 4 -2.07 -9.39 12.87
C LEU A 4 -2.57 -10.35 11.78
N SER A 5 -3.41 -11.27 12.20
CA SER A 5 -4.16 -12.12 11.29
C SER A 5 -5.31 -11.29 10.75
N VAL A 6 -5.09 -10.71 9.60
CA VAL A 6 -6.17 -10.10 8.83
C VAL A 6 -6.70 -11.20 7.94
N GLY A 7 -8.01 -11.39 7.96
CA GLY A 7 -8.67 -12.52 7.33
C GLY A 7 -8.20 -12.85 5.92
N SER A 8 -8.39 -14.07 5.52
CA SER A 8 -7.76 -14.83 4.44
C SER A 8 -7.71 -14.22 3.03
N CYS A 9 -8.16 -13.01 2.81
CA CYS A 9 -8.31 -12.46 1.47
C CYS A 9 -7.80 -11.03 1.29
N SER A 10 -7.19 -10.42 2.29
CA SER A 10 -6.87 -9.01 2.18
C SER A 10 -5.74 -8.57 3.10
N PRO A 11 -4.92 -7.64 2.68
CA PRO A 11 -3.88 -7.05 3.49
C PRO A 11 -4.48 -6.14 4.57
N LEU A 12 -3.61 -5.56 5.37
CA LEU A 12 -3.96 -4.55 6.34
C LEU A 12 -4.84 -3.43 5.74
N GLY A 13 -5.71 -2.88 6.55
CA GLY A 13 -6.77 -1.97 6.09
C GLY A 13 -8.09 -2.69 5.85
N PHE A 14 -8.07 -3.98 6.02
CA PHE A 14 -9.20 -4.86 5.89
C PHE A 14 -9.78 -5.15 7.26
N GLN A 15 -11.05 -5.03 7.42
CA GLN A 15 -11.68 -5.18 8.72
C GLN A 15 -12.58 -6.40 8.78
N ASN A 16 -12.44 -7.17 9.86
CA ASN A 16 -13.38 -8.21 10.29
C ASN A 16 -13.82 -9.22 9.22
N GLY A 17 -12.87 -9.68 8.40
CA GLY A 17 -13.14 -10.71 7.42
C GLY A 17 -13.93 -10.24 6.19
N ASN A 18 -14.17 -8.95 6.04
CA ASN A 18 -14.76 -8.42 4.84
C ASN A 18 -13.75 -8.42 3.68
N LYS A 19 -13.86 -9.41 2.84
CA LYS A 19 -12.98 -9.66 1.70
C LYS A 19 -13.08 -8.65 0.54
N TYR A 20 -13.77 -7.54 0.72
CA TYR A 20 -14.02 -6.55 -0.31
C TYR A 20 -13.49 -5.16 0.00
N SER A 21 -12.77 -4.98 1.11
CA SER A 21 -12.13 -3.70 1.42
C SER A 21 -10.98 -3.39 0.47
N TYR A 22 -10.66 -2.12 0.35
CA TYR A 22 -9.48 -1.68 -0.37
C TYR A 22 -8.22 -2.22 0.31
N PRO A 23 -7.30 -2.84 -0.44
CA PRO A 23 -6.01 -3.20 0.10
C PRO A 23 -5.18 -1.94 0.36
N VAL A 24 -4.35 -1.97 1.39
CA VAL A 24 -3.38 -0.90 1.67
C VAL A 24 -2.17 -0.97 0.76
N VAL A 25 -1.94 -2.11 0.11
CA VAL A 25 -0.89 -2.34 -0.89
C VAL A 25 -1.47 -2.98 -2.13
N GLY A 26 -0.85 -2.77 -3.28
CA GLY A 26 -1.38 -3.21 -4.55
C GLY A 26 -2.68 -2.48 -4.91
N CYS A 27 -3.46 -3.01 -5.80
CA CYS A 27 -4.80 -2.52 -6.06
C CYS A 27 -5.82 -3.65 -6.14
N ASN A 28 -7.05 -3.35 -5.79
CA ASN A 28 -8.17 -4.17 -6.15
C ASN A 28 -8.67 -3.78 -7.55
N GLN A 29 -9.65 -4.50 -8.04
CA GLN A 29 -10.17 -4.27 -9.36
C GLN A 29 -10.75 -2.86 -9.55
N THR A 30 -11.40 -2.31 -8.53
CA THR A 30 -11.96 -0.95 -8.56
C THR A 30 -10.86 0.10 -8.78
N GLN A 31 -9.73 -0.01 -8.05
CA GLN A 31 -8.60 0.92 -8.23
C GLN A 31 -7.96 0.80 -9.62
N LEU A 32 -7.93 -0.41 -10.19
CA LEU A 32 -7.46 -0.61 -11.55
C LEU A 32 -8.37 0.12 -12.54
N GLU A 33 -9.67 0.00 -12.37
CA GLU A 33 -10.66 0.58 -13.28
C GLU A 33 -10.70 2.10 -13.26
N GLU A 34 -10.41 2.73 -12.13
CA GLU A 34 -10.26 4.19 -12.05
C GLU A 34 -9.16 4.71 -12.99
N LYS A 35 -8.17 3.88 -13.29
CA LYS A 35 -7.03 4.22 -14.14
C LYS A 35 -7.19 3.80 -15.59
N GLN A 36 -8.18 2.99 -15.89
CA GLN A 36 -8.38 2.46 -17.23
C GLN A 36 -9.53 3.13 -17.98
N VAL A 37 -9.39 3.22 -19.30
CA VAL A 37 -10.46 3.57 -20.22
C VAL A 37 -10.67 2.39 -21.16
N ASP A 38 -11.85 1.79 -21.11
CA ASP A 38 -12.17 0.63 -21.92
C ASP A 38 -12.43 1.03 -23.37
N LEU A 39 -11.67 0.43 -24.27
CA LEU A 39 -11.93 0.46 -25.72
C LEU A 39 -12.80 -0.73 -26.14
N LEU A 40 -12.59 -1.86 -25.50
CA LEU A 40 -13.41 -3.06 -25.62
C LEU A 40 -13.56 -3.67 -24.23
N ARG A 41 -14.78 -3.76 -23.76
CA ARG A 41 -15.10 -4.15 -22.38
C ARG A 41 -14.94 -5.65 -22.14
N TYR A 42 -14.58 -5.96 -20.91
CA TYR A 42 -14.54 -7.32 -20.40
C TYR A 42 -15.96 -7.78 -20.03
N GLY A 43 -16.27 -9.05 -20.27
CA GLY A 43 -17.63 -9.58 -20.16
C GLY A 43 -18.24 -9.75 -18.79
N ARG A 44 -17.78 -9.01 -17.79
CA ARG A 44 -18.33 -9.15 -16.44
C ARG A 44 -19.54 -8.29 -16.14
N THR A 45 -19.72 -7.21 -16.84
CA THR A 45 -20.69 -6.18 -16.48
C THR A 45 -21.53 -5.67 -17.60
N TYR A 46 -21.06 -5.81 -18.80
CA TYR A 46 -21.76 -5.45 -20.02
C TYR A 46 -21.60 -6.53 -21.05
N GLU A 47 -22.58 -6.72 -21.82
CA GLU A 47 -22.73 -7.69 -22.88
C GLU A 47 -22.08 -7.22 -24.19
N PRO A 48 -20.74 -7.19 -24.33
CA PRO A 48 -20.19 -6.93 -25.65
C PRO A 48 -20.53 -8.14 -26.52
N LEU A 49 -21.53 -7.98 -27.35
CA LEU A 49 -21.91 -9.02 -28.31
C LEU A 49 -20.81 -9.19 -29.34
N PHE A 50 -20.25 -10.37 -29.38
CA PHE A 50 -19.34 -10.82 -30.43
C PHE A 50 -20.11 -11.56 -31.51
N ALA A 51 -19.71 -11.39 -32.76
CA ALA A 51 -19.99 -12.38 -33.77
C ALA A 51 -19.13 -13.60 -33.49
N TYR A 52 -19.72 -14.80 -33.47
CA TYR A 52 -18.97 -16.01 -33.24
C TYR A 52 -19.39 -17.17 -34.12
N THR A 53 -18.47 -18.06 -34.38
CA THR A 53 -18.73 -19.34 -35.05
C THR A 53 -17.88 -20.44 -34.47
N GLU A 54 -18.41 -21.64 -34.40
CA GLU A 54 -17.73 -22.85 -33.96
C GLU A 54 -17.19 -23.65 -35.18
N ASN A 55 -17.45 -23.17 -36.38
CA ASN A 55 -16.92 -23.74 -37.64
C ASN A 55 -15.76 -22.88 -38.14
N LYS A 56 -14.67 -23.53 -38.54
CA LYS A 56 -13.50 -22.81 -39.05
C LYS A 56 -13.88 -21.94 -40.26
N PRO A 57 -13.71 -20.60 -40.14
CA PRO A 57 -14.01 -19.71 -41.25
C PRO A 57 -12.97 -19.82 -42.34
N GLU A 58 -13.41 -19.68 -43.58
CA GLU A 58 -12.54 -19.61 -44.74
C GLU A 58 -12.19 -18.16 -45.09
N GLY A 59 -11.05 -17.94 -45.71
CA GLY A 59 -10.62 -16.61 -46.17
C GLY A 59 -10.09 -15.70 -45.07
N ASP A 60 -10.15 -14.40 -45.34
CA ASP A 60 -9.50 -13.36 -44.50
C ASP A 60 -10.38 -12.91 -43.31
N TRP A 61 -10.88 -13.82 -42.53
CA TRP A 61 -11.83 -13.57 -41.43
C TRP A 61 -11.29 -12.61 -40.34
N THR A 62 -9.99 -12.35 -40.27
CA THR A 62 -9.38 -11.38 -39.34
C THR A 62 -9.48 -9.93 -39.87
N LYS A 63 -9.93 -9.70 -41.09
CA LYS A 63 -10.04 -8.37 -41.68
C LYS A 63 -11.45 -7.79 -41.56
N ALA A 64 -11.56 -6.48 -41.50
CA ALA A 64 -12.84 -5.78 -41.36
C ALA A 64 -13.77 -5.96 -42.58
N THR A 65 -13.20 -6.31 -43.72
CA THR A 65 -13.96 -6.54 -44.97
C THR A 65 -14.65 -7.89 -45.04
N TYR A 66 -14.39 -8.79 -44.14
CA TYR A 66 -15.00 -10.12 -44.07
C TYR A 66 -16.46 -10.01 -43.64
N ASP A 67 -17.35 -10.70 -44.32
CA ASP A 67 -18.77 -10.75 -43.98
C ASP A 67 -19.03 -11.81 -42.89
N ASP A 68 -19.36 -11.35 -41.70
CA ASP A 68 -19.77 -12.18 -40.57
C ASP A 68 -21.27 -12.13 -40.26
N SER A 69 -22.08 -11.68 -41.25
CA SER A 69 -23.52 -11.58 -41.06
C SER A 69 -24.20 -12.92 -40.76
N GLY A 70 -23.61 -14.02 -41.25
CA GLY A 70 -24.07 -15.38 -40.98
C GLY A 70 -23.59 -15.97 -39.65
N TRP A 71 -22.76 -15.26 -38.87
CA TRP A 71 -22.29 -15.74 -37.58
C TRP A 71 -23.33 -15.50 -36.48
N ALA A 72 -23.35 -16.39 -35.47
CA ALA A 72 -24.15 -16.16 -34.30
C ALA A 72 -23.65 -14.94 -33.52
N ARG A 73 -24.49 -14.38 -32.66
CA ARG A 73 -24.14 -13.29 -31.75
C ARG A 73 -24.19 -13.78 -30.30
N GLY A 74 -23.15 -13.52 -29.52
CA GLY A 74 -23.07 -13.96 -28.13
C GLY A 74 -22.30 -12.99 -27.28
N GLU A 75 -22.65 -12.99 -26.02
CA GLU A 75 -21.95 -12.24 -24.97
C GLU A 75 -20.59 -12.86 -24.71
N THR A 76 -19.57 -12.02 -24.44
CA THR A 76 -18.25 -12.51 -24.03
C THR A 76 -18.32 -13.23 -22.67
N GLY A 77 -17.26 -13.98 -22.34
CA GLY A 77 -17.32 -15.00 -21.31
C GLY A 77 -17.77 -16.33 -21.88
N PHE A 78 -17.20 -16.72 -23.02
CA PHE A 78 -17.51 -17.99 -23.69
C PHE A 78 -17.01 -19.18 -22.86
N SER A 79 -17.90 -20.13 -22.54
CA SER A 79 -17.54 -21.31 -21.74
C SER A 79 -18.44 -22.49 -22.05
N PHE A 80 -18.01 -23.72 -21.71
CA PHE A 80 -18.79 -24.92 -21.95
C PHE A 80 -19.77 -25.25 -20.81
N ARG A 81 -19.64 -24.61 -19.67
CA ARG A 81 -20.50 -24.77 -18.50
C ARG A 81 -20.41 -23.58 -17.57
N GLU A 82 -21.41 -23.41 -16.74
CA GLU A 82 -21.40 -22.45 -15.66
C GLU A 82 -20.24 -22.75 -14.69
N VAL A 83 -19.40 -21.75 -14.44
CA VAL A 83 -18.29 -21.87 -13.47
C VAL A 83 -18.80 -21.41 -12.12
N LYS A 84 -19.28 -22.36 -11.32
CA LYS A 84 -19.74 -22.08 -9.96
C LYS A 84 -18.59 -21.57 -9.08
N GLY A 85 -18.85 -20.52 -8.33
CA GLY A 85 -17.96 -20.03 -7.26
C GLY A 85 -16.79 -19.17 -7.73
N SER A 86 -16.72 -18.74 -8.96
CA SER A 86 -15.70 -17.82 -9.44
C SER A 86 -16.26 -16.40 -9.52
N THR A 87 -15.77 -15.52 -8.66
CA THR A 87 -16.08 -14.06 -8.72
C THR A 87 -15.37 -13.36 -9.89
N THR A 88 -14.51 -14.09 -10.61
CA THR A 88 -13.66 -13.56 -11.67
C THR A 88 -14.07 -13.97 -13.08
N ARG A 89 -15.06 -14.81 -13.22
CA ARG A 89 -15.47 -15.33 -14.52
C ARG A 89 -16.97 -15.17 -14.73
N HIS A 90 -17.33 -14.46 -15.77
CA HIS A 90 -18.71 -14.35 -16.26
C HIS A 90 -18.95 -15.38 -17.35
N LEU A 91 -20.09 -16.07 -17.28
CA LEU A 91 -20.56 -16.91 -18.37
C LEU A 91 -21.59 -16.12 -19.17
N GLY A 92 -21.18 -15.69 -20.37
CA GLY A 92 -22.08 -15.05 -21.31
C GLY A 92 -22.68 -16.06 -22.30
N THR A 93 -21.85 -16.76 -23.02
CA THR A 93 -22.26 -17.65 -24.11
C THR A 93 -21.70 -19.06 -23.94
N LEU A 94 -22.55 -20.07 -24.13
CA LEU A 94 -22.14 -21.45 -24.16
C LEU A 94 -21.37 -21.77 -25.44
N TRP A 95 -20.25 -22.45 -25.28
CA TRP A 95 -19.40 -22.95 -26.35
C TRP A 95 -19.02 -24.42 -26.07
N ASN A 96 -19.32 -25.32 -26.99
CA ASN A 96 -19.19 -26.77 -26.74
C ASN A 96 -18.27 -27.51 -27.73
N THR A 97 -17.77 -26.85 -28.76
CA THR A 97 -16.88 -27.45 -29.78
C THR A 97 -15.39 -27.31 -29.42
N PRO A 98 -14.48 -27.99 -30.15
CA PRO A 98 -13.04 -27.87 -29.89
C PRO A 98 -12.43 -26.50 -30.16
N SER A 99 -13.05 -25.69 -31.00
CA SER A 99 -12.50 -24.39 -31.41
C SER A 99 -13.61 -23.34 -31.54
N LEU A 100 -13.23 -22.08 -31.36
CA LEU A 100 -14.12 -20.94 -31.42
C LEU A 100 -13.42 -19.79 -32.15
N TRP A 101 -14.14 -19.14 -33.07
CA TRP A 101 -13.73 -17.93 -33.77
C TRP A 101 -14.66 -16.81 -33.40
N LEU A 102 -14.08 -15.64 -33.07
CA LEU A 102 -14.79 -14.48 -32.56
C LEU A 102 -14.40 -13.23 -33.35
N ARG A 103 -15.36 -12.31 -33.52
CA ARG A 103 -15.12 -11.01 -34.13
C ARG A 103 -15.91 -9.94 -33.39
N LYS A 104 -15.27 -8.79 -33.12
CA LYS A 104 -15.90 -7.65 -32.48
C LYS A 104 -15.40 -6.34 -33.07
N ALA A 105 -16.30 -5.59 -33.66
CA ALA A 105 -16.02 -4.21 -34.04
C ALA A 105 -16.15 -3.29 -32.81
N PHE A 106 -15.26 -2.32 -32.70
CA PHE A 106 -15.26 -1.30 -31.67
C PHE A 106 -14.67 0.00 -32.21
N SER A 107 -14.91 1.11 -31.50
CA SER A 107 -14.37 2.42 -31.86
C SER A 107 -13.23 2.81 -30.97
N ALA A 108 -12.20 3.45 -31.53
CA ALA A 108 -11.10 4.04 -30.77
C ALA A 108 -10.87 5.48 -31.20
N GLY A 109 -10.49 6.35 -30.25
CA GLY A 109 -10.06 7.72 -30.51
C GLY A 109 -8.58 7.81 -30.87
N SER A 110 -8.12 9.03 -31.13
CA SER A 110 -6.70 9.32 -31.43
C SER A 110 -5.82 9.41 -30.16
N GLU A 111 -6.43 9.71 -29.03
CA GLU A 111 -5.74 9.88 -27.74
C GLU A 111 -5.77 8.59 -26.95
N THR A 112 -4.71 7.83 -27.03
CA THR A 112 -4.57 6.61 -26.24
C THR A 112 -3.31 6.69 -25.38
N GLY A 113 -3.45 6.36 -24.08
CA GLY A 113 -2.35 6.21 -23.12
C GLY A 113 -1.54 4.92 -23.35
N ASN A 114 -1.42 4.05 -22.37
CA ASN A 114 -0.74 2.76 -22.48
C ASN A 114 -1.75 1.63 -22.73
N LEU A 115 -1.76 1.09 -23.93
CA LEU A 115 -2.72 0.06 -24.34
C LEU A 115 -2.37 -1.32 -23.77
N ALA A 116 -3.36 -1.99 -23.24
CA ALA A 116 -3.22 -3.34 -22.70
C ALA A 116 -4.42 -4.23 -23.05
N LEU A 117 -4.18 -5.53 -23.12
CA LEU A 117 -5.21 -6.57 -23.20
C LEU A 117 -5.36 -7.25 -21.84
N ARG A 118 -6.58 -7.42 -21.38
CA ARG A 118 -6.90 -8.44 -20.38
C ARG A 118 -7.43 -9.65 -21.14
N VAL A 119 -6.81 -10.80 -20.90
CA VAL A 119 -7.14 -12.03 -21.60
C VAL A 119 -7.33 -13.15 -20.59
N ALA A 120 -8.38 -13.92 -20.77
CA ALA A 120 -8.60 -15.15 -20.03
C ALA A 120 -8.94 -16.27 -21.00
N HIS A 121 -8.13 -17.30 -21.07
CA HIS A 121 -8.37 -18.47 -21.94
C HIS A 121 -7.79 -19.75 -21.34
N ASP A 122 -8.32 -20.88 -21.76
CA ASP A 122 -7.89 -22.18 -21.24
C ASP A 122 -7.23 -23.07 -22.31
N GLY A 123 -7.30 -22.72 -23.57
CA GLY A 123 -6.64 -23.38 -24.69
C GLY A 123 -5.80 -22.42 -25.52
N ASP A 124 -5.17 -22.94 -26.56
CA ASP A 124 -4.34 -22.14 -27.46
C ASP A 124 -5.15 -21.01 -28.06
N THR A 125 -4.62 -19.81 -27.98
CA THR A 125 -5.37 -18.59 -28.35
C THR A 125 -4.51 -17.65 -29.20
N ARG A 126 -5.12 -17.11 -30.23
CA ARG A 126 -4.57 -16.03 -31.08
C ARG A 126 -5.54 -14.87 -31.14
N ILE A 127 -5.05 -13.67 -30.96
CA ILE A 127 -5.84 -12.43 -31.05
C ILE A 127 -5.24 -11.53 -32.12
N TYR A 128 -6.11 -11.05 -32.99
CA TYR A 128 -5.75 -10.17 -34.08
C TYR A 128 -6.46 -8.83 -33.91
N LEU A 129 -5.76 -7.74 -34.19
CA LEU A 129 -6.33 -6.39 -34.30
C LEU A 129 -6.17 -5.90 -35.73
N ASN A 130 -7.29 -5.66 -36.41
CA ASN A 130 -7.33 -5.26 -37.82
C ASN A 130 -6.51 -6.18 -38.74
N GLY A 131 -6.52 -7.49 -38.48
CA GLY A 131 -5.77 -8.49 -39.24
C GLY A 131 -4.32 -8.70 -38.78
N THR A 132 -3.80 -7.88 -37.86
CA THR A 132 -2.46 -8.01 -37.31
C THR A 132 -2.49 -8.88 -36.05
N LEU A 133 -1.65 -9.90 -35.96
CA LEU A 133 -1.50 -10.75 -34.77
C LEU A 133 -0.87 -9.96 -33.63
N VAL A 134 -1.64 -9.70 -32.58
CA VAL A 134 -1.19 -8.94 -31.42
C VAL A 134 -0.88 -9.80 -30.21
N TYR A 135 -1.56 -10.93 -30.06
CA TYR A 135 -1.35 -11.88 -28.95
C TYR A 135 -1.41 -13.33 -29.46
N GLU A 136 -0.50 -14.16 -28.96
CA GLU A 136 -0.51 -15.62 -29.19
C GLU A 136 0.07 -16.32 -27.96
N LYS A 137 -0.67 -17.29 -27.44
CA LYS A 137 -0.19 -18.14 -26.35
C LYS A 137 -0.82 -19.53 -26.42
N GLN A 138 0.00 -20.52 -26.07
CA GLN A 138 -0.44 -21.92 -25.95
C GLN A 138 -0.90 -22.22 -24.53
N GLY A 139 -1.93 -23.03 -24.42
CA GLY A 139 -2.48 -23.49 -23.15
C GLY A 139 -3.25 -22.37 -22.43
N ARG A 140 -3.28 -22.47 -21.11
CA ARG A 140 -4.06 -21.58 -20.25
C ARG A 140 -3.32 -20.28 -19.96
N ASP A 141 -4.04 -19.17 -20.03
CA ASP A 141 -3.58 -17.89 -19.54
C ASP A 141 -4.74 -17.08 -18.94
N TYR A 142 -4.43 -16.28 -17.92
CA TYR A 142 -5.34 -15.29 -17.34
C TYR A 142 -4.53 -14.11 -16.85
N CYS A 143 -4.35 -13.11 -17.68
CA CYS A 143 -3.41 -12.03 -17.44
C CYS A 143 -3.85 -10.70 -18.04
N ILE A 144 -3.22 -9.64 -17.56
CA ILE A 144 -3.17 -8.35 -18.23
C ILE A 144 -1.83 -8.27 -18.95
N VAL A 145 -1.86 -8.06 -20.25
CA VAL A 145 -0.67 -8.02 -21.11
C VAL A 145 -0.51 -6.61 -21.66
N ASN A 146 0.60 -5.97 -21.30
CA ASN A 146 0.96 -4.69 -21.87
C ASN A 146 1.56 -4.89 -23.28
N LEU A 147 0.80 -4.54 -24.29
CA LEU A 147 1.16 -4.67 -25.69
C LEU A 147 1.19 -3.32 -26.40
N ASP A 148 1.39 -2.23 -25.70
CA ASP A 148 1.25 -0.86 -26.21
C ASP A 148 1.79 -0.68 -27.63
N LYS A 149 3.05 -1.05 -27.90
CA LYS A 149 3.66 -0.92 -29.22
C LYS A 149 2.95 -1.71 -30.30
N LYS A 150 2.54 -2.95 -30.03
CA LYS A 150 1.85 -3.81 -31.00
C LYS A 150 0.42 -3.33 -31.24
N LEU A 151 -0.27 -2.96 -30.15
CA LEU A 151 -1.64 -2.50 -30.23
C LEU A 151 -1.73 -1.16 -30.96
N ARG A 152 -0.86 -0.20 -30.66
CA ARG A 152 -0.80 1.09 -31.37
C ARG A 152 -0.50 0.93 -32.85
N ALA A 153 0.42 0.04 -33.20
CA ALA A 153 0.74 -0.20 -34.60
C ALA A 153 -0.42 -0.78 -35.41
N ALA A 154 -1.33 -1.48 -34.74
CA ALA A 154 -2.50 -2.13 -35.39
C ALA A 154 -3.79 -1.33 -35.20
N LEU A 155 -3.90 -0.45 -34.19
CA LEU A 155 -5.07 0.36 -33.90
C LEU A 155 -5.21 1.51 -34.89
N LYS A 156 -6.44 1.85 -35.23
CA LYS A 156 -6.80 2.97 -36.13
C LYS A 156 -7.76 3.90 -35.41
N GLU A 157 -7.75 5.16 -35.78
CA GLU A 157 -8.81 6.08 -35.39
C GLU A 157 -10.13 5.65 -36.04
N GLY A 158 -11.22 5.68 -35.27
CA GLY A 158 -12.52 5.22 -35.72
C GLY A 158 -12.73 3.71 -35.50
N THR A 159 -13.32 3.06 -36.47
CA THR A 159 -13.73 1.64 -36.37
C THR A 159 -12.56 0.68 -36.49
N ASN A 160 -12.43 -0.20 -35.52
CA ASN A 160 -11.45 -1.28 -35.43
C ASN A 160 -12.16 -2.63 -35.33
N LEU A 161 -11.42 -3.71 -35.59
CA LEU A 161 -11.88 -5.08 -35.47
C LEU A 161 -10.92 -5.88 -34.61
N LEU A 162 -11.41 -6.42 -33.50
CA LEU A 162 -10.76 -7.51 -32.77
C LEU A 162 -11.27 -8.84 -33.31
N ALA A 163 -10.36 -9.75 -33.67
CA ALA A 163 -10.68 -11.11 -34.08
C ALA A 163 -9.89 -12.12 -33.25
N VAL A 164 -10.51 -13.23 -32.91
CA VAL A 164 -9.93 -14.24 -32.00
C VAL A 164 -10.14 -15.62 -32.58
N GLU A 165 -9.10 -16.45 -32.47
CA GLU A 165 -9.17 -17.90 -32.60
C GLU A 165 -8.73 -18.50 -31.25
N THR A 166 -9.57 -19.34 -30.66
CA THR A 166 -9.24 -20.02 -29.41
C THR A 166 -9.67 -21.49 -29.45
N ASN A 167 -8.86 -22.33 -28.84
CA ASN A 167 -9.12 -23.75 -28.76
C ASN A 167 -9.55 -24.18 -27.35
N LYS A 168 -10.19 -25.32 -27.30
CA LYS A 168 -10.57 -25.98 -26.06
C LYS A 168 -9.36 -26.36 -25.22
N GLY A 169 -9.32 -25.93 -23.96
CA GLY A 169 -8.47 -26.45 -22.91
C GLY A 169 -9.23 -27.36 -21.94
N ARG A 170 -8.78 -27.43 -20.69
CA ARG A 170 -9.44 -28.25 -19.66
C ARG A 170 -10.79 -27.69 -19.22
N SER A 171 -10.87 -26.38 -19.04
CA SER A 171 -12.07 -25.66 -18.55
C SER A 171 -12.88 -25.03 -19.66
N GLN A 172 -12.35 -24.94 -20.86
CA GLN A 172 -12.98 -24.33 -22.03
C GLN A 172 -13.60 -22.97 -21.70
N PHE A 173 -12.75 -21.98 -21.59
CA PHE A 173 -13.13 -20.61 -21.24
C PHE A 173 -12.37 -19.60 -22.10
N PHE A 174 -13.06 -18.55 -22.53
CA PHE A 174 -12.44 -17.40 -23.21
C PHE A 174 -13.14 -16.10 -22.84
N ASP A 175 -12.36 -15.09 -22.52
CA ASP A 175 -12.81 -13.71 -22.38
C ASP A 175 -11.67 -12.74 -22.71
N VAL A 176 -11.99 -11.51 -23.14
CA VAL A 176 -11.02 -10.50 -23.54
C VAL A 176 -11.54 -9.08 -23.37
N SER A 177 -10.67 -8.17 -22.92
CA SER A 177 -10.90 -6.73 -23.03
C SER A 177 -9.66 -6.01 -23.55
N LEU A 178 -9.87 -4.87 -24.19
CA LEU A 178 -8.85 -3.93 -24.60
C LEU A 178 -9.09 -2.59 -23.91
N PHE A 179 -8.08 -2.06 -23.27
CA PHE A 179 -8.20 -0.84 -22.49
C PHE A 179 -6.92 0.01 -22.53
N ASP A 180 -7.08 1.27 -22.19
CA ASP A 180 -6.01 2.23 -22.03
C ASP A 180 -5.79 2.52 -20.56
N MET A 181 -4.54 2.42 -20.10
CA MET A 181 -4.13 2.84 -18.75
C MET A 181 -3.71 4.30 -18.77
N LYS A 182 -4.45 5.13 -18.08
CA LYS A 182 -4.15 6.58 -17.97
C LYS A 182 -2.81 6.84 -17.32
N ASP A 183 -2.51 6.07 -16.26
CA ASP A 183 -1.29 6.23 -15.46
C ASP A 183 -0.56 4.90 -15.32
N GLY A 184 0.68 4.86 -15.80
CA GLY A 184 1.54 3.71 -15.63
C GLY A 184 1.30 2.59 -16.64
N ILE A 185 1.80 1.43 -16.32
CA ILE A 185 1.78 0.23 -17.16
C ILE A 185 0.90 -0.82 -16.47
N ALA A 186 -0.02 -1.42 -17.21
CA ALA A 186 -0.99 -2.36 -16.65
C ALA A 186 -0.37 -3.58 -15.93
N ASP A 187 0.78 -4.06 -16.38
CA ASP A 187 1.48 -5.20 -15.76
C ASP A 187 2.30 -4.83 -14.52
N ASP A 188 2.31 -3.56 -14.11
CA ASP A 188 2.91 -3.12 -12.85
C ASP A 188 1.94 -3.20 -11.66
N ILE A 189 0.71 -3.62 -11.87
CA ILE A 189 -0.32 -3.64 -10.84
C ILE A 189 -0.33 -4.98 -10.12
N LEU A 190 -0.27 -4.91 -8.79
CA LEU A 190 -0.47 -6.07 -7.92
C LEU A 190 -1.94 -6.24 -7.58
N MET A 191 -2.47 -7.40 -7.90
CA MET A 191 -3.87 -7.75 -7.66
C MET A 191 -4.02 -8.68 -6.46
N THR A 192 -5.17 -8.62 -5.83
CA THR A 192 -5.56 -9.56 -4.75
C THR A 192 -4.48 -9.77 -3.67
N PRO A 193 -3.89 -8.71 -3.10
CA PRO A 193 -2.93 -8.87 -2.02
C PRO A 193 -3.57 -9.55 -0.83
N SER A 194 -2.86 -10.51 -0.21
CA SER A 194 -3.40 -11.35 0.84
C SER A 194 -2.31 -11.91 1.76
N GLN A 195 -2.72 -12.54 2.85
CA GLN A 195 -1.85 -13.23 3.81
C GLN A 195 -0.70 -12.36 4.33
N PRO A 196 -1.02 -11.18 4.89
CA PRO A 196 0.01 -10.27 5.36
C PRO A 196 0.65 -10.74 6.66
N ASN A 197 1.93 -10.43 6.80
CA ASN A 197 2.67 -10.55 8.04
C ASN A 197 3.52 -9.30 8.23
N ILE A 198 3.60 -8.78 9.46
CA ILE A 198 4.42 -7.62 9.77
C ILE A 198 5.64 -8.09 10.55
N LEU A 199 6.82 -7.64 10.12
CA LEU A 199 8.07 -7.95 10.78
C LEU A 199 8.98 -6.74 10.81
N ARG A 200 9.97 -6.78 11.69
CA ARG A 200 11.04 -5.80 11.69
C ARG A 200 12.05 -6.09 10.61
N GLY A 201 12.54 -5.03 9.98
CA GLY A 201 13.67 -5.09 9.10
C GLY A 201 14.99 -5.38 9.82
N PRO A 202 16.07 -5.64 9.07
CA PRO A 202 17.36 -6.02 9.64
C PRO A 202 17.96 -4.98 10.60
N ASN A 203 17.66 -3.70 10.41
CA ASN A 203 18.13 -2.62 11.28
C ASN A 203 17.38 -2.52 12.61
N GLY A 204 16.28 -3.28 12.80
CA GLY A 204 15.49 -3.32 14.02
C GLY A 204 14.53 -2.13 14.23
N PHE A 205 14.60 -1.06 13.43
CA PHE A 205 13.69 0.10 13.52
C PHE A 205 12.61 0.07 12.45
N GLU A 206 12.95 -0.36 11.26
CA GLU A 206 12.02 -0.42 10.15
C GLU A 206 11.01 -1.54 10.31
N TRP A 207 9.80 -1.27 9.89
CA TRP A 207 8.73 -2.26 9.83
C TRP A 207 8.37 -2.56 8.39
N TRP A 208 8.13 -3.81 8.12
CA TRP A 208 7.85 -4.33 6.79
C TRP A 208 6.62 -5.21 6.79
N LEU A 209 5.79 -5.03 5.77
CA LEU A 209 4.71 -5.93 5.44
C LEU A 209 5.20 -6.92 4.40
N ILE A 210 5.20 -8.21 4.74
CA ILE A 210 5.34 -9.29 3.78
C ILE A 210 3.94 -9.77 3.45
N TYR A 211 3.66 -9.93 2.17
CA TYR A 211 2.36 -10.39 1.72
C TYR A 211 2.46 -11.12 0.39
N MET A 212 1.41 -11.85 0.06
CA MET A 212 1.25 -12.50 -1.23
C MET A 212 0.32 -11.67 -2.10
N ALA A 213 0.66 -11.50 -3.37
CA ALA A 213 -0.21 -10.89 -4.36
C ALA A 213 -0.03 -11.55 -5.72
N ASN A 214 -0.97 -11.31 -6.61
CA ASN A 214 -0.90 -11.75 -7.98
C ASN A 214 -0.39 -10.60 -8.86
N LYS A 215 0.62 -10.88 -9.63
CA LYS A 215 0.94 -10.06 -10.80
C LYS A 215 0.09 -10.55 -11.95
N ASN A 216 -0.73 -9.66 -12.51
CA ASN A 216 -1.58 -9.98 -13.67
C ASN A 216 -2.54 -11.18 -13.45
N ASP A 217 -3.04 -11.37 -12.24
CA ASP A 217 -3.91 -12.47 -11.83
C ASP A 217 -3.36 -13.90 -12.01
N GLU A 218 -2.13 -14.07 -12.51
CA GLU A 218 -1.60 -15.40 -12.80
C GLU A 218 -0.52 -15.90 -11.84
N HIS A 219 0.37 -15.02 -11.46
CA HIS A 219 1.53 -15.41 -10.67
C HIS A 219 1.45 -14.85 -9.27
N ARG A 220 1.21 -15.74 -8.32
CA ARG A 220 1.33 -15.40 -6.91
C ARG A 220 2.81 -15.27 -6.57
N GLY A 221 3.19 -14.07 -6.18
CA GLY A 221 4.52 -13.75 -5.68
C GLY A 221 4.46 -13.32 -4.22
N GLN A 222 5.62 -13.29 -3.58
CA GLN A 222 5.80 -12.66 -2.28
C GLN A 222 6.35 -11.26 -2.50
N TYR A 223 5.79 -10.30 -1.80
CA TYR A 223 6.12 -8.89 -1.90
C TYR A 223 6.35 -8.31 -0.52
N ILE A 224 7.11 -7.24 -0.47
CA ILE A 224 7.35 -6.49 0.75
C ILE A 224 7.09 -5.01 0.52
N ASN A 225 6.51 -4.35 1.52
CA ASN A 225 6.36 -2.90 1.54
C ASN A 225 6.74 -2.35 2.91
N ARG A 226 7.19 -1.11 2.92
CA ARG A 226 7.50 -0.39 4.13
C ARG A 226 6.23 -0.13 4.93
N VAL A 227 6.31 -0.29 6.24
CA VAL A 227 5.23 0.04 7.17
C VAL A 227 5.67 1.17 8.08
N GLN A 228 4.77 2.11 8.32
CA GLN A 228 4.94 3.18 9.27
C GLN A 228 3.79 3.20 10.26
N PHE A 229 4.12 3.49 11.51
CA PHE A 229 3.14 3.66 12.57
C PHE A 229 3.15 5.12 13.02
N PHE A 230 1.99 5.74 13.01
CA PHE A 230 1.76 7.05 13.59
C PHE A 230 0.62 6.94 14.60
N ASP A 231 0.94 7.09 15.87
CA ASP A 231 0.04 6.84 16.98
C ASP A 231 -0.63 5.45 16.84
N LYS A 232 -1.92 5.40 16.61
CA LYS A 232 -2.69 4.16 16.44
C LYS A 232 -2.94 3.79 14.99
N THR A 233 -2.43 4.57 14.06
CA THR A 233 -2.65 4.39 12.62
C THR A 233 -1.43 3.76 11.97
N LEU A 234 -1.69 2.79 11.11
CA LEU A 234 -0.69 2.10 10.31
C LEU A 234 -0.80 2.56 8.86
N PHE A 235 0.34 2.93 8.28
CA PHE A 235 0.47 3.25 6.86
C PHE A 235 1.42 2.28 6.21
N VAL A 236 1.06 1.79 5.05
CA VAL A 236 1.91 0.90 4.24
C VAL A 236 2.17 1.59 2.91
N ASP A 237 3.41 1.63 2.49
CA ASP A 237 3.74 2.10 1.15
C ASP A 237 3.02 1.22 0.13
N GLY A 238 2.24 1.82 -0.71
CA GLY A 238 1.42 1.14 -1.70
C GLY A 238 0.91 2.23 -2.66
N ILE A 239 0.24 1.95 -3.57
CA ILE A 239 -0.01 0.91 -4.51
C ILE A 239 1.24 0.71 -5.37
N THR A 240 2.05 -0.27 -5.08
CA THR A 240 3.31 -0.51 -5.80
C THR A 240 3.21 -1.77 -6.63
N GLY A 241 3.81 -1.74 -7.79
CA GLY A 241 4.00 -2.88 -8.67
C GLY A 241 5.49 -3.11 -8.94
N PRO A 242 5.85 -4.23 -9.57
CA PRO A 242 7.24 -4.60 -9.82
C PRO A 242 8.04 -3.58 -10.65
N ARG A 243 7.37 -2.66 -11.32
CA ARG A 243 7.96 -1.62 -12.16
C ARG A 243 7.44 -0.24 -11.86
N THR A 244 6.78 -0.07 -10.72
CA THR A 244 6.37 1.27 -10.29
C THR A 244 7.60 2.15 -10.31
N ALA A 245 7.55 3.18 -11.12
CA ALA A 245 8.72 3.94 -11.53
C ALA A 245 9.37 4.60 -10.32
N GLY A 246 10.22 3.93 -9.68
CA GLY A 246 11.02 4.64 -8.82
C GLY A 246 11.52 3.98 -7.58
N TYR A 247 10.72 3.75 -6.62
CA TYR A 247 11.18 3.29 -5.32
C TYR A 247 11.03 1.78 -5.19
N HIS A 248 12.19 1.10 -5.20
CA HIS A 248 12.26 -0.28 -4.75
C HIS A 248 12.73 -0.24 -3.29
N PRO A 249 11.85 -0.49 -2.32
CA PRO A 249 12.24 -0.47 -0.92
C PRO A 249 13.19 -1.63 -0.64
N GLU A 250 14.41 -1.29 -0.27
CA GLU A 250 15.36 -2.26 0.26
C GLU A 250 15.44 -2.06 1.78
N PRO A 251 15.38 -3.14 2.58
CA PRO A 251 15.59 -3.05 4.00
C PRO A 251 16.95 -2.46 4.32
N SER A 252 16.98 -1.44 5.16
CA SER A 252 18.25 -0.87 5.61
C SER A 252 18.95 -1.85 6.55
N MET A 253 20.24 -2.02 6.35
CA MET A 253 21.06 -2.90 7.17
C MET A 253 21.43 -2.21 8.48
N PRO A 254 21.69 -2.96 9.56
CA PRO A 254 22.27 -2.38 10.76
C PRO A 254 23.66 -1.79 10.49
N THR A 255 24.05 -0.81 11.28
CA THR A 255 25.41 -0.21 11.19
C THR A 255 26.51 -1.23 11.48
N PHE A 256 26.21 -2.17 12.36
CA PHE A 256 27.05 -3.31 12.68
C PHE A 256 26.20 -4.57 12.87
N ALA A 257 26.68 -5.70 12.37
CA ALA A 257 26.11 -7.02 12.62
C ALA A 257 27.23 -8.01 12.94
N GLY A 258 27.20 -8.56 14.16
CA GLY A 258 28.14 -9.58 14.63
C GLY A 258 27.60 -10.99 14.42
N LYS A 259 28.50 -11.92 14.15
CA LYS A 259 28.20 -13.36 14.22
C LYS A 259 28.27 -13.83 15.66
N GLY A 260 27.45 -14.82 16.01
CA GLY A 260 27.41 -15.38 17.35
C GLY A 260 28.75 -15.91 17.81
N GLU A 261 29.20 -15.45 18.94
CA GLU A 261 30.45 -15.87 19.59
C GLU A 261 30.28 -15.83 21.12
N THR A 262 31.04 -16.63 21.81
CA THR A 262 31.10 -16.57 23.26
C THR A 262 31.95 -15.37 23.67
N ALA A 263 31.36 -14.46 24.46
CA ALA A 263 32.05 -13.29 24.98
C ALA A 263 31.90 -13.26 26.50
N SER A 264 32.96 -12.97 27.22
CA SER A 264 32.92 -12.77 28.66
C SER A 264 32.69 -11.31 29.06
N PHE A 265 33.24 -10.41 28.29
CA PHE A 265 33.04 -8.97 28.40
C PHE A 265 33.47 -8.31 27.09
N GLY A 266 32.69 -7.38 26.60
CA GLY A 266 33.10 -6.65 25.40
C GLY A 266 32.14 -5.57 24.99
N VAL A 267 32.61 -4.34 24.96
CA VAL A 267 31.96 -3.25 24.19
C VAL A 267 32.28 -3.40 22.74
N LEU A 268 31.40 -2.95 21.89
CA LEU A 268 31.64 -2.93 20.43
C LEU A 268 32.76 -1.93 20.13
N GLN A 269 33.91 -2.45 19.68
CA GLN A 269 35.12 -1.64 19.46
C GLN A 269 35.13 -0.92 18.09
N GLN A 270 34.37 -1.41 17.13
CA GLN A 270 34.41 -0.97 15.73
C GLN A 270 33.18 -0.18 15.32
N VAL A 271 32.46 0.39 16.29
CA VAL A 271 31.25 1.17 16.03
C VAL A 271 31.41 2.61 16.48
N GLN A 272 30.71 3.50 15.81
CA GLN A 272 30.68 4.91 16.20
C GLN A 272 29.83 5.06 17.47
N PRO A 273 30.34 5.72 18.54
CA PRO A 273 29.52 6.05 19.70
C PRO A 273 28.36 6.97 19.32
N SER A 274 27.19 6.75 19.94
CA SER A 274 26.01 7.56 19.68
C SER A 274 25.23 7.84 20.95
N VAL A 275 24.41 8.87 20.94
CA VAL A 275 23.41 9.17 21.96
C VAL A 275 22.06 8.53 21.64
N ALA A 276 21.88 8.10 20.36
CA ALA A 276 20.67 7.46 19.89
C ALA A 276 21.02 6.20 19.08
N TYR A 277 20.58 5.03 19.53
CA TYR A 277 20.84 3.76 18.86
C TYR A 277 19.90 2.65 19.32
N LEU A 278 19.87 1.61 18.50
CA LEU A 278 19.35 0.30 18.84
C LEU A 278 20.48 -0.72 18.95
N PHE A 279 20.46 -1.53 19.98
CA PHE A 279 21.31 -2.70 20.12
C PHE A 279 20.47 -3.93 20.45
N GLU A 280 20.69 -5.00 19.74
CA GLU A 280 19.98 -6.26 19.89
C GLU A 280 20.97 -7.43 19.91
N THR A 281 20.70 -8.42 20.74
CA THR A 281 21.44 -9.69 20.74
C THR A 281 20.64 -10.81 21.38
N GLY A 282 20.85 -12.02 20.92
CA GLY A 282 20.45 -13.23 21.62
C GLY A 282 21.44 -13.53 22.74
N VAL A 283 20.94 -13.84 23.93
CA VAL A 283 21.75 -14.28 25.08
C VAL A 283 21.24 -15.63 25.57
N LYS A 284 22.15 -16.58 25.73
CA LYS A 284 21.89 -17.87 26.39
C LYS A 284 22.79 -17.99 27.59
N THR A 285 22.21 -18.07 28.79
CA THR A 285 22.95 -18.12 30.06
C THR A 285 22.22 -18.97 31.09
N GLU A 286 22.97 -19.44 32.10
CA GLU A 286 22.42 -19.97 33.37
C GLU A 286 22.37 -18.92 34.46
N GLY A 287 22.82 -17.69 34.16
CA GLY A 287 22.78 -16.51 35.05
C GLY A 287 24.04 -15.65 34.96
N GLY A 288 23.98 -14.43 35.47
CA GLY A 288 25.13 -13.53 35.60
C GLY A 288 25.67 -13.00 34.27
N ALA A 289 24.81 -12.83 33.23
CA ALA A 289 25.19 -12.31 31.93
C ALA A 289 24.11 -11.40 31.36
N GLY A 290 24.48 -10.58 30.39
CA GLY A 290 23.56 -9.67 29.75
C GLY A 290 24.25 -8.71 28.79
N VAL A 291 23.66 -7.53 28.62
CA VAL A 291 24.16 -6.51 27.71
C VAL A 291 24.65 -5.27 28.42
N ILE A 292 25.67 -4.66 27.90
CA ILE A 292 26.09 -3.32 28.24
C ILE A 292 25.21 -2.38 27.41
N ALA A 293 24.26 -1.74 28.08
CA ALA A 293 23.32 -0.86 27.41
C ALA A 293 23.97 0.47 26.99
N TRP A 294 24.99 0.91 27.71
CA TRP A 294 25.77 2.10 27.42
C TRP A 294 27.13 1.99 28.07
N TRP A 295 28.16 2.33 27.37
CA TRP A 295 29.52 2.40 27.85
C TRP A 295 30.23 3.64 27.32
N LYS A 296 30.70 4.48 28.21
CA LYS A 296 31.61 5.58 27.93
C LYS A 296 32.98 5.30 28.57
N ASP A 297 32.95 5.00 29.83
CA ASP A 297 34.09 4.64 30.67
C ASP A 297 33.61 3.88 31.94
N ALA A 298 34.55 3.55 32.86
CA ALA A 298 34.22 2.75 34.05
C ALA A 298 33.30 3.46 35.06
N ASP A 299 33.29 4.79 35.08
CA ASP A 299 32.45 5.60 35.95
C ASP A 299 31.12 6.01 35.26
N ASN A 300 31.02 5.74 33.96
CA ASN A 300 29.88 6.13 33.12
C ASN A 300 29.45 4.97 32.20
N CYS A 301 28.55 4.14 32.70
CA CYS A 301 28.08 2.95 32.00
C CYS A 301 26.70 2.47 32.49
N ALA A 302 26.07 1.62 31.71
CA ALA A 302 24.80 0.98 32.06
C ALA A 302 24.80 -0.50 31.63
N TYR A 303 24.28 -1.36 32.49
CA TYR A 303 24.19 -2.80 32.28
C TYR A 303 22.75 -3.27 32.44
N VAL A 304 22.35 -4.18 31.55
CA VAL A 304 21.11 -4.94 31.69
C VAL A 304 21.48 -6.41 31.84
N GLY A 305 21.29 -6.96 33.04
CA GLY A 305 21.75 -8.31 33.36
C GLY A 305 20.63 -9.24 33.81
N LEU A 306 20.84 -10.54 33.56
CA LEU A 306 20.01 -11.63 34.04
C LEU A 306 20.62 -12.18 35.32
N ASP A 307 19.82 -12.31 36.36
CA ASP A 307 20.22 -12.77 37.72
C ASP A 307 19.44 -14.03 38.06
N ALA A 308 20.09 -15.18 37.93
CA ALA A 308 19.45 -16.47 38.17
C ALA A 308 19.19 -16.72 39.66
N GLU A 309 20.05 -16.25 40.52
CA GLU A 309 19.95 -16.46 41.98
C GLU A 309 18.66 -15.82 42.52
N ASN A 310 18.34 -14.61 42.03
CA ASN A 310 17.16 -13.87 42.46
C ASN A 310 15.95 -14.01 41.50
N ARG A 311 16.06 -14.82 40.45
CA ARG A 311 15.05 -14.93 39.37
C ARG A 311 14.59 -13.56 38.87
N SER A 312 15.55 -12.69 38.64
CA SER A 312 15.32 -11.31 38.22
C SER A 312 16.20 -10.91 37.06
N TRP A 313 15.86 -9.81 36.44
CA TRP A 313 16.76 -9.06 35.60
C TRP A 313 16.89 -7.65 36.14
N TYR A 314 17.94 -6.94 35.78
CA TYR A 314 18.22 -5.64 36.37
C TYR A 314 18.76 -4.63 35.36
N LEU A 315 18.47 -3.36 35.61
CA LEU A 315 19.17 -2.22 35.06
C LEU A 315 20.09 -1.64 36.14
N ARG A 316 21.38 -1.63 35.85
CA ARG A 316 22.41 -1.03 36.70
C ARG A 316 23.07 0.09 35.93
N THR A 317 23.08 1.30 36.48
CA THR A 317 23.72 2.47 35.89
C THR A 317 24.77 3.04 36.80
N LEU A 318 25.89 3.49 36.24
CA LEU A 318 26.89 4.34 36.88
C LEU A 318 26.95 5.64 36.07
N VAL A 319 26.76 6.76 36.75
CA VAL A 319 26.88 8.10 36.17
C VAL A 319 27.73 8.95 37.08
N GLY A 320 28.90 9.35 36.59
CA GLY A 320 29.91 10.03 37.42
C GLY A 320 30.33 9.20 38.64
N GLY A 321 30.41 7.88 38.48
CA GLY A 321 30.75 6.93 39.57
C GLY A 321 29.62 6.66 40.57
N LYS A 322 28.46 7.30 40.43
CA LYS A 322 27.31 7.06 41.30
C LYS A 322 26.46 5.93 40.72
N GLU A 323 26.32 4.86 41.50
CA GLU A 323 25.57 3.68 41.11
C GLU A 323 24.08 3.82 41.46
N ASN A 324 23.23 3.35 40.52
CA ASN A 324 21.83 3.01 40.75
C ASN A 324 21.55 1.62 40.16
N LYS A 325 20.78 0.79 40.87
CA LYS A 325 20.37 -0.55 40.41
C LYS A 325 18.91 -0.77 40.71
N GLU A 326 18.18 -1.10 39.65
CA GLU A 326 16.76 -1.49 39.71
C GLU A 326 16.62 -2.93 39.23
N SER A 327 15.85 -3.73 39.97
CA SER A 327 15.65 -5.14 39.66
C SER A 327 14.18 -5.42 39.40
N TYR A 328 13.92 -6.29 38.42
CA TYR A 328 12.61 -6.65 37.94
C TYR A 328 12.45 -8.18 37.96
N ALA A 329 11.34 -8.67 38.50
CA ALA A 329 11.07 -10.11 38.52
C ALA A 329 10.97 -10.66 37.10
N LEU A 330 11.64 -11.80 36.85
CA LEU A 330 11.46 -12.54 35.61
C LEU A 330 10.06 -13.18 35.57
N PRO A 331 9.44 -13.27 34.41
CA PRO A 331 8.18 -13.97 34.25
C PRO A 331 8.26 -15.44 34.66
N GLU A 332 7.14 -16.02 35.08
CA GLU A 332 7.11 -17.43 35.53
C GLU A 332 7.53 -18.41 34.44
N ASP A 333 7.23 -18.09 33.18
CA ASP A 333 7.56 -18.87 32.00
C ASP A 333 9.00 -18.70 31.51
N PHE A 334 9.80 -17.86 32.14
CA PHE A 334 11.20 -17.65 31.78
C PHE A 334 12.02 -18.94 32.00
N ARG A 335 12.81 -19.33 31.00
CA ARG A 335 13.63 -20.55 31.00
C ARG A 335 15.11 -20.18 30.91
N TRP A 336 15.91 -20.72 31.79
CA TRP A 336 17.37 -20.63 31.75
C TRP A 336 17.95 -21.60 30.68
N GLY A 337 19.15 -21.34 30.21
CA GLY A 337 19.84 -22.22 29.27
C GLY A 337 19.26 -22.25 27.85
N VAL A 338 18.35 -21.35 27.51
CA VAL A 338 17.86 -21.11 26.16
C VAL A 338 18.20 -19.70 25.71
N TYR A 339 18.16 -19.44 24.42
CA TYR A 339 18.37 -18.08 23.93
C TYR A 339 17.17 -17.20 24.24
N HIS A 340 17.47 -16.03 24.81
CA HIS A 340 16.55 -14.92 25.00
C HIS A 340 17.02 -13.73 24.18
N HIS A 341 16.11 -12.97 23.63
CA HIS A 341 16.41 -11.77 22.86
C HIS A 341 16.40 -10.55 23.78
N LEU A 342 17.51 -9.85 23.87
CA LEU A 342 17.64 -8.57 24.56
C LEU A 342 17.73 -7.45 23.52
N ARG A 343 16.83 -6.50 23.64
CA ARG A 343 16.77 -5.30 22.81
C ARG A 343 16.88 -4.06 23.68
N ILE A 344 17.82 -3.21 23.33
CA ILE A 344 18.06 -1.91 23.97
C ILE A 344 17.87 -0.82 22.91
N GLU A 345 16.98 0.10 23.17
CA GLU A 345 16.82 1.32 22.40
C GLU A 345 17.16 2.50 23.28
N ARG A 346 18.19 3.25 22.91
CA ARG A 346 18.61 4.47 23.57
C ARG A 346 18.21 5.67 22.73
N ASN A 347 17.67 6.70 23.38
CA ASN A 347 17.45 8.02 22.79
C ASN A 347 17.78 9.08 23.85
N GLY A 348 18.94 9.73 23.73
CA GLY A 348 19.47 10.64 24.72
C GLY A 348 19.57 10.01 26.09
N GLY A 349 18.85 10.53 27.08
CA GLY A 349 18.78 10.01 28.43
C GLY A 349 17.87 8.80 28.64
N CYS A 350 17.03 8.49 27.66
CA CYS A 350 16.01 7.45 27.75
C CYS A 350 16.53 6.09 27.25
N LEU A 351 16.29 5.04 28.05
CA LEU A 351 16.47 3.65 27.67
C LEU A 351 15.11 2.95 27.60
N LYS A 352 14.88 2.25 26.49
CA LYS A 352 13.79 1.29 26.36
C LYS A 352 14.42 -0.10 26.21
N ILE A 353 14.02 -1.02 27.06
CA ILE A 353 14.62 -2.35 27.17
C ILE A 353 13.52 -3.38 27.01
N TRP A 354 13.74 -4.39 26.17
CA TRP A 354 12.82 -5.50 25.98
C TRP A 354 13.54 -6.84 26.14
N LEU A 355 12.88 -7.74 26.84
CA LEU A 355 13.23 -9.14 26.94
C LEU A 355 12.23 -9.95 26.10
N ASP A 356 12.74 -10.64 25.06
CA ASP A 356 11.98 -11.46 24.11
C ASP A 356 10.89 -10.70 23.33
N GLU A 357 10.94 -9.36 23.31
CA GLU A 357 9.96 -8.49 22.62
C GLU A 357 8.48 -8.78 22.95
N ILE A 358 8.22 -9.46 24.06
CA ILE A 358 6.87 -9.80 24.48
C ILE A 358 6.29 -8.63 25.28
N PRO A 359 5.14 -8.05 24.86
CA PRO A 359 4.50 -6.95 25.57
C PRO A 359 3.77 -7.46 26.83
N ALA A 360 4.52 -7.98 27.79
CA ALA A 360 4.00 -8.51 29.04
C ALA A 360 4.71 -7.86 30.24
N PRO A 361 4.06 -7.77 31.40
CA PRO A 361 4.69 -7.30 32.63
C PRO A 361 5.99 -8.05 32.92
N GLY A 362 7.01 -7.33 33.38
CA GLY A 362 8.32 -7.89 33.68
C GLY A 362 9.22 -8.19 32.50
N ARG A 363 8.78 -7.91 31.27
CA ARG A 363 9.57 -8.13 30.04
C ARG A 363 10.01 -6.85 29.34
N HIS A 364 9.59 -5.69 29.81
CA HIS A 364 10.05 -4.41 29.26
C HIS A 364 10.18 -3.35 30.34
N VAL A 365 11.12 -2.44 30.15
CA VAL A 365 11.39 -1.30 31.04
C VAL A 365 11.64 -0.05 30.21
N PHE A 366 11.15 1.07 30.69
CA PHE A 366 11.45 2.40 30.18
C PHE A 366 12.04 3.22 31.32
N ALA A 367 13.27 3.72 31.15
CA ALA A 367 13.98 4.45 32.19
C ALA A 367 14.65 5.71 31.62
N GLU A 368 14.49 6.84 32.29
CA GLU A 368 15.28 8.05 32.07
C GLU A 368 16.49 8.03 33.00
N ALA A 369 17.53 7.34 32.59
CA ALA A 369 18.62 6.96 33.48
C ALA A 369 20.01 7.41 33.04
N LEU A 370 20.15 7.96 31.83
CA LEU A 370 21.44 8.31 31.25
C LEU A 370 21.59 9.81 30.99
N PRO A 371 22.84 10.30 30.92
CA PRO A 371 23.11 11.66 30.46
C PRO A 371 22.66 11.86 28.99
N VAL A 372 21.93 12.93 28.72
CA VAL A 372 21.30 13.18 27.43
C VAL A 372 22.32 13.35 26.31
N GLU A 373 23.39 14.12 26.56
CA GLU A 373 24.37 14.52 25.55
C GLU A 373 25.60 13.60 25.46
N GLU A 374 25.67 12.57 26.31
CA GLU A 374 26.88 11.74 26.39
C GLU A 374 26.77 10.49 25.50
N ALA A 375 27.48 10.52 24.38
CA ALA A 375 27.57 9.38 23.47
C ALA A 375 28.28 8.18 24.17
N GLY A 376 27.93 6.99 23.69
CA GLY A 376 28.56 5.75 24.14
C GLY A 376 28.26 4.59 23.20
N VAL A 377 28.82 3.44 23.49
CA VAL A 377 28.68 2.22 22.72
C VAL A 377 28.02 1.12 23.53
N PRO A 378 27.25 0.22 22.95
CA PRO A 378 26.75 -0.98 23.62
C PRO A 378 27.79 -2.11 23.61
N GLY A 379 27.44 -3.21 24.28
CA GLY A 379 28.23 -4.43 24.29
C GLY A 379 27.55 -5.56 25.03
N VAL A 380 28.32 -6.56 25.37
CA VAL A 380 27.88 -7.73 26.15
C VAL A 380 28.77 -7.96 27.34
N PHE A 381 28.25 -8.60 28.39
CA PHE A 381 29.05 -9.02 29.53
C PHE A 381 28.62 -10.40 30.05
N ASP A 382 29.56 -11.12 30.65
CA ASP A 382 29.34 -12.43 31.22
C ASP A 382 30.24 -12.60 32.49
N GLU A 383 29.62 -12.59 33.63
CA GLU A 383 30.31 -12.78 34.93
C GLU A 383 30.67 -14.23 35.15
N THR A 384 29.94 -15.16 34.52
CA THR A 384 30.10 -16.61 34.70
C THR A 384 31.05 -17.23 33.69
N LYS A 385 31.35 -16.54 32.62
CA LYS A 385 32.15 -17.01 31.47
C LYS A 385 31.57 -18.25 30.77
N SER A 386 30.25 -18.41 30.82
CA SER A 386 29.54 -19.54 30.25
C SER A 386 28.40 -19.12 29.30
N ALA A 387 28.11 -17.83 29.20
CA ALA A 387 27.07 -17.32 28.33
C ALA A 387 27.48 -17.39 26.87
N LEU A 388 26.49 -17.58 26.01
CA LEU A 388 26.62 -17.50 24.57
C LEU A 388 25.80 -16.30 24.06
N PHE A 389 26.39 -15.53 23.17
CA PHE A 389 25.74 -14.39 22.51
C PHE A 389 25.68 -14.61 21.02
N GLU A 390 24.53 -14.34 20.40
CA GLU A 390 24.31 -14.51 18.96
C GLU A 390 23.59 -13.32 18.36
N GLY A 391 23.90 -13.03 17.09
CA GLY A 391 23.15 -12.05 16.31
C GLY A 391 23.21 -10.63 16.85
N ALA A 392 24.34 -10.20 17.37
CA ALA A 392 24.51 -8.83 17.85
C ALA A 392 24.37 -7.84 16.70
N THR A 393 23.45 -6.90 16.80
CA THR A 393 23.26 -5.81 15.83
C THR A 393 23.27 -4.46 16.54
N TYR A 394 23.86 -3.48 15.88
CA TYR A 394 23.90 -2.09 16.34
C TYR A 394 23.50 -1.17 15.19
N THR A 395 22.55 -0.30 15.44
CA THR A 395 22.01 0.62 14.44
C THR A 395 21.95 2.03 14.99
N ILE A 396 22.46 2.99 14.24
CA ILE A 396 22.38 4.42 14.51
C ILE A 396 21.70 5.13 13.34
N GLY A 397 21.39 6.41 13.51
CA GLY A 397 20.79 7.23 12.46
C GLY A 397 19.27 7.16 12.41
N PHE A 398 18.64 6.76 13.52
CA PHE A 398 17.19 6.77 13.71
C PHE A 398 16.83 7.67 14.89
N ASP A 399 16.50 8.92 14.59
CA ASP A 399 16.14 9.91 15.60
C ASP A 399 14.72 10.40 15.42
N ASP A 400 13.94 10.39 16.49
CA ASP A 400 12.71 11.16 16.59
C ASP A 400 13.06 12.58 17.04
N VAL A 401 12.77 13.55 16.20
CA VAL A 401 13.04 14.96 16.50
C VAL A 401 11.76 15.64 16.95
N HIS A 402 11.78 16.21 18.14
CA HIS A 402 10.68 16.98 18.70
C HIS A 402 11.09 18.45 18.81
N PHE A 403 10.35 19.32 18.18
CA PHE A 403 10.56 20.76 18.26
C PHE A 403 9.26 21.54 18.08
N GLN A 404 9.26 22.77 18.53
CA GLN A 404 8.18 23.72 18.31
C GLN A 404 8.68 24.82 17.40
N LEU A 405 7.93 25.11 16.33
CA LEU A 405 8.26 26.22 15.46
C LEU A 405 8.22 27.53 16.23
N SER A 406 9.32 28.27 16.20
CA SER A 406 9.41 29.63 16.76
C SER A 406 9.00 30.72 15.76
N GLY A 407 8.82 30.34 14.49
CA GLY A 407 8.42 31.19 13.38
C GLY A 407 7.69 30.40 12.30
N ASN A 408 7.72 30.90 11.08
CA ASN A 408 7.06 30.23 9.96
C ASN A 408 7.85 29.04 9.42
N GLU A 409 9.15 29.00 9.64
CA GLU A 409 10.06 27.96 9.14
C GLU A 409 11.16 27.68 10.17
N GLU A 410 11.53 26.42 10.29
CA GLU A 410 12.65 25.98 11.10
C GLU A 410 13.35 24.81 10.41
N LEU A 411 14.70 24.82 10.42
CA LEU A 411 15.50 23.74 9.83
C LEU A 411 15.97 22.80 10.94
N LEU A 412 15.89 21.50 10.66
CA LEU A 412 16.50 20.49 11.52
C LEU A 412 18.01 20.61 11.46
N LYS A 413 18.66 20.49 12.62
CA LYS A 413 20.11 20.45 12.71
C LYS A 413 20.58 19.01 12.49
N GLY A 414 21.65 18.84 11.73
CA GLY A 414 22.22 17.53 11.44
C GLY A 414 23.31 17.61 10.40
N ASP A 415 23.84 16.46 10.03
CA ASP A 415 24.83 16.33 8.98
C ASP A 415 24.17 16.44 7.60
N PHE A 416 24.92 16.95 6.64
CA PHE A 416 24.49 16.95 5.23
C PHE A 416 24.62 15.54 4.65
N LEU A 417 23.51 14.96 4.22
CA LEU A 417 23.43 13.59 3.73
C LEU A 417 22.92 13.54 2.29
N ASN A 418 23.34 12.54 1.55
CA ASN A 418 22.81 12.22 0.23
C ASN A 418 21.70 11.16 0.27
N ASP A 419 21.71 10.33 1.32
CA ASP A 419 20.76 9.24 1.51
C ASP A 419 20.13 9.37 2.89
N TYR A 420 18.83 9.63 2.89
CA TYR A 420 18.04 9.71 4.11
C TYR A 420 16.56 9.50 3.82
N GLU A 421 15.85 9.26 4.88
CA GLU A 421 14.40 9.21 4.91
C GLU A 421 13.92 10.02 6.10
N PHE A 422 12.87 10.80 5.92
CA PHE A 422 12.17 11.39 7.03
C PHE A 422 10.66 11.38 6.81
N SER A 423 9.93 11.36 7.91
CA SER A 423 8.47 11.33 7.89
C SER A 423 7.89 12.14 9.04
N PHE A 424 6.70 12.64 8.84
CA PHE A 424 5.93 13.30 9.87
C PHE A 424 4.43 13.16 9.61
N GLN A 425 3.64 13.28 10.64
CA GLN A 425 2.20 13.45 10.53
C GLN A 425 1.87 14.94 10.61
N LEU A 426 1.18 15.42 9.61
CA LEU A 426 0.60 16.76 9.57
C LEU A 426 -0.87 16.65 9.94
N SER A 427 -1.34 17.41 10.91
CA SER A 427 -2.73 17.41 11.37
C SER A 427 -3.22 18.81 11.66
N GLY A 428 -4.55 18.96 11.68
CA GLY A 428 -5.21 20.25 11.89
C GLY A 428 -5.26 21.13 10.65
N LEU A 429 -5.09 20.57 9.45
CA LEU A 429 -5.22 21.32 8.20
C LEU A 429 -6.67 21.71 7.96
N SER A 430 -6.91 22.98 7.68
CA SER A 430 -8.16 23.45 7.12
C SER A 430 -8.04 23.67 5.61
N GLY A 431 -9.16 23.92 4.93
CA GLY A 431 -9.17 24.22 3.50
C GLY A 431 -8.47 25.53 3.09
N GLN A 432 -7.90 26.27 4.04
CA GLN A 432 -7.17 27.54 3.82
C GLN A 432 -5.69 27.43 4.15
N ASP A 433 -5.29 26.34 4.81
CA ASP A 433 -3.93 26.19 5.32
C ASP A 433 -2.93 25.86 4.23
N LYS A 434 -1.70 26.30 4.46
CA LYS A 434 -0.52 25.89 3.70
C LYS A 434 0.55 25.45 4.69
N ALA A 435 0.92 24.19 4.65
CA ALA A 435 1.94 23.63 5.54
C ALA A 435 2.74 22.57 4.82
N GLY A 436 3.97 22.31 5.26
CA GLY A 436 4.79 21.31 4.60
C GLY A 436 6.21 21.24 5.14
N SER A 437 7.13 20.83 4.27
CA SER A 437 8.53 20.61 4.62
C SER A 437 9.46 21.00 3.49
N TYR A 438 10.74 21.00 3.80
CA TYR A 438 11.83 21.03 2.84
C TYR A 438 12.45 19.63 2.75
N PRO A 439 11.96 18.75 1.86
CA PRO A 439 12.54 17.42 1.68
C PRO A 439 14.02 17.44 1.32
N VAL A 440 14.47 18.52 0.71
CA VAL A 440 15.90 18.78 0.42
C VAL A 440 16.16 20.25 0.70
N TYR A 441 17.12 20.53 1.57
CA TYR A 441 17.57 21.89 1.84
C TYR A 441 19.09 21.94 1.92
N VAL A 442 19.71 22.66 1.01
CA VAL A 442 21.15 22.92 1.02
C VAL A 442 21.42 24.32 1.55
N ASP A 443 20.75 25.30 0.97
CA ASP A 443 20.77 26.70 1.37
C ASP A 443 19.52 27.41 0.83
N LYS A 444 19.41 28.73 1.09
CA LYS A 444 18.28 29.57 0.66
C LYS A 444 18.08 29.64 -0.86
N ASP A 445 19.08 29.33 -1.64
CA ASP A 445 19.07 29.39 -3.10
C ASP A 445 18.95 27.99 -3.75
N ASN A 446 19.06 26.91 -2.94
CA ASN A 446 19.09 25.53 -3.40
C ASN A 446 18.29 24.62 -2.47
N TYR A 447 17.04 24.34 -2.82
CA TYR A 447 16.16 23.49 -2.02
C TYR A 447 15.04 22.87 -2.85
N VAL A 448 14.39 21.87 -2.27
CA VAL A 448 13.06 21.36 -2.69
C VAL A 448 12.08 21.61 -1.54
N LYS A 449 10.97 22.26 -1.82
CA LYS A 449 9.87 22.50 -0.88
C LYS A 449 8.68 21.66 -1.30
N ALA A 450 8.10 20.92 -0.37
CA ALA A 450 6.84 20.19 -0.52
C ALA A 450 5.79 20.82 0.39
N GLN A 451 4.71 21.35 -0.16
CA GLN A 451 3.71 22.12 0.56
C GLN A 451 2.31 21.63 0.26
N PHE A 452 1.60 21.20 1.29
CA PHE A 452 0.16 20.98 1.25
C PHE A 452 -0.54 22.33 1.11
N ASP A 453 -1.39 22.46 0.12
CA ASP A 453 -2.15 23.68 -0.17
C ASP A 453 -3.65 23.37 -0.11
N GLY A 454 -4.32 23.79 0.95
CA GLY A 454 -5.74 23.55 1.16
C GLY A 454 -6.64 24.30 0.19
N ILE A 455 -6.15 25.37 -0.46
CA ILE A 455 -6.92 26.12 -1.45
C ILE A 455 -7.01 25.32 -2.75
N THR A 456 -5.87 24.83 -3.23
CA THR A 456 -5.80 24.01 -4.44
C THR A 456 -6.09 22.53 -4.19
N ARG A 457 -6.03 22.07 -2.92
CA ARG A 457 -6.18 20.67 -2.49
C ARG A 457 -5.13 19.75 -3.10
N MET A 458 -3.93 20.27 -3.25
CA MET A 458 -2.81 19.57 -3.83
C MET A 458 -1.58 19.61 -2.93
N LEU A 459 -0.67 18.67 -3.12
CA LEU A 459 0.70 18.80 -2.67
C LEU A 459 1.51 19.46 -3.79
N GLU A 460 1.93 20.68 -3.54
CA GLU A 460 2.82 21.42 -4.43
C GLU A 460 4.26 21.12 -4.08
N VAL A 461 5.07 20.72 -5.07
CA VAL A 461 6.50 20.49 -4.90
C VAL A 461 7.27 21.40 -5.83
N THR A 462 8.10 22.26 -5.24
CA THR A 462 8.88 23.26 -5.95
C THR A 462 10.37 23.04 -5.71
N ALA A 463 11.14 22.92 -6.78
CA ALA A 463 12.59 22.88 -6.72
C ALA A 463 13.18 24.24 -7.09
N VAL A 464 14.06 24.74 -6.23
CA VAL A 464 14.79 26.00 -6.43
C VAL A 464 16.28 25.72 -6.58
N LYS A 465 16.89 26.26 -7.62
CA LYS A 465 18.34 26.20 -7.89
C LYS A 465 18.87 27.57 -8.20
N LYS A 466 19.96 27.95 -7.54
CA LYS A 466 20.60 29.28 -7.70
C LYS A 466 19.56 30.39 -7.60
N GLY A 467 18.67 30.30 -6.62
CA GLY A 467 17.61 31.28 -6.35
C GLY A 467 16.48 31.35 -7.39
N LYS A 468 16.42 30.42 -8.34
CA LYS A 468 15.36 30.38 -9.36
C LYS A 468 14.60 29.06 -9.31
N THR A 469 13.29 29.14 -9.54
CA THR A 469 12.47 27.93 -9.68
C THR A 469 12.93 27.13 -10.88
N ALA A 470 13.48 25.93 -10.61
CA ALA A 470 13.93 25.01 -11.64
C ALA A 470 12.75 24.23 -12.23
N TRP A 471 11.83 23.81 -11.37
CA TRP A 471 10.56 23.17 -11.74
C TRP A 471 9.55 23.25 -10.59
N LYS A 472 8.30 23.10 -10.94
CA LYS A 472 7.17 22.98 -10.02
C LYS A 472 6.30 21.81 -10.48
N LYS A 473 5.85 20.99 -9.54
CA LYS A 473 4.89 19.89 -9.78
C LYS A 473 3.78 19.95 -8.75
N GLU A 474 2.60 19.54 -9.17
CA GLU A 474 1.42 19.46 -8.32
C GLU A 474 0.90 18.03 -8.33
N PHE A 475 0.61 17.50 -7.15
CA PHE A 475 0.11 16.15 -6.96
C PHE A 475 -1.28 16.22 -6.32
N PRO A 476 -2.32 15.72 -6.99
CA PRO A 476 -3.63 15.62 -6.39
C PRO A 476 -3.59 14.62 -5.22
N LEU A 477 -4.11 15.03 -4.09
CA LEU A 477 -4.14 14.21 -2.87
C LEU A 477 -5.40 13.37 -2.75
N GLY A 478 -6.35 13.56 -3.66
CA GLY A 478 -7.57 12.80 -3.73
C GLY A 478 -7.33 11.30 -3.89
N CYS A 479 -8.05 10.53 -3.15
CA CYS A 479 -8.01 9.07 -3.23
C CYS A 479 -9.39 8.48 -2.97
N LEU A 480 -9.68 7.38 -3.66
CA LEU A 480 -10.85 6.59 -3.37
C LEU A 480 -10.65 5.82 -2.07
N GLN A 481 -11.55 5.99 -1.14
CA GLN A 481 -11.60 5.22 0.08
C GLN A 481 -12.87 4.39 0.14
N THR A 482 -12.73 3.14 0.55
CA THR A 482 -13.89 2.34 0.92
C THR A 482 -14.33 2.78 2.30
N LEU A 483 -15.51 3.32 2.39
CA LEU A 483 -16.14 3.59 3.67
C LEU A 483 -16.51 2.26 4.32
N TYR A 484 -15.77 1.91 5.30
CA TYR A 484 -16.07 1.07 6.44
C TYR A 484 -16.74 -0.27 6.18
N PRO A 485 -15.95 -1.32 6.19
CA PRO A 485 -16.45 -2.69 6.10
C PRO A 485 -17.31 -3.12 7.29
N ASP A 486 -17.20 -2.45 8.44
CA ASP A 486 -17.95 -2.78 9.65
C ASP A 486 -19.26 -2.01 9.80
N VAL A 487 -19.50 -1.02 8.93
CA VAL A 487 -20.75 -0.26 8.99
C VAL A 487 -21.79 -0.96 8.15
N LYS A 488 -22.87 -1.35 8.79
CA LYS A 488 -24.02 -1.88 8.08
C LYS A 488 -24.56 -0.81 7.14
N TYR A 489 -24.95 -1.22 5.96
CA TYR A 489 -25.60 -0.35 4.98
C TYR A 489 -26.76 0.47 5.58
N THR A 490 -27.56 -0.13 6.48
CA THR A 490 -28.61 0.54 7.24
C THR A 490 -28.15 1.76 8.04
N ASP A 491 -26.87 1.83 8.40
CA ASP A 491 -26.36 2.98 9.15
C ASP A 491 -26.21 4.24 8.28
N PHE A 492 -26.15 4.08 6.95
CA PHE A 492 -26.15 5.21 6.01
C PHE A 492 -27.54 5.71 5.66
N ILE A 493 -28.55 4.88 5.83
CA ILE A 493 -29.93 5.27 5.52
C ILE A 493 -30.51 6.01 6.71
N GLU A 494 -30.93 7.25 6.46
CA GLU A 494 -31.59 8.18 7.37
C GLU A 494 -30.81 8.54 8.65
N LYS A 495 -30.10 7.60 9.28
CA LYS A 495 -29.22 7.91 10.43
C LYS A 495 -27.97 8.69 10.03
N GLY A 496 -27.39 8.31 8.90
CA GLY A 496 -26.13 8.81 8.42
C GLY A 496 -24.93 8.22 9.14
N TYR A 497 -23.85 8.15 8.40
CA TYR A 497 -22.54 7.74 8.87
C TYR A 497 -21.65 8.98 9.10
N ARG A 498 -21.00 9.05 10.27
CA ARG A 498 -20.05 10.13 10.60
C ARG A 498 -18.65 9.66 10.38
N PHE A 499 -17.85 10.47 9.69
CA PHE A 499 -16.44 10.23 9.47
C PHE A 499 -15.64 10.44 10.76
N ALA A 500 -14.47 9.80 10.85
CA ALA A 500 -13.55 9.99 11.95
C ALA A 500 -12.95 11.42 11.95
N ALA A 501 -12.81 12.01 10.77
CA ALA A 501 -12.40 13.40 10.56
C ALA A 501 -13.15 13.97 9.35
N PRO A 502 -13.41 15.29 9.31
CA PRO A 502 -14.01 15.93 8.15
C PRO A 502 -13.15 15.75 6.89
N ALA A 503 -13.80 15.53 5.76
CA ALA A 503 -13.16 15.32 4.47
C ALA A 503 -13.82 16.13 3.35
N TRP A 504 -13.05 16.53 2.34
CA TRP A 504 -13.58 17.09 1.12
C TRP A 504 -13.90 15.99 0.12
N LEU A 505 -15.15 15.91 -0.31
CA LEU A 505 -15.67 14.84 -1.18
C LEU A 505 -16.22 15.43 -2.47
N ASP A 506 -16.05 14.71 -3.57
CA ASP A 506 -16.65 15.03 -4.88
C ASP A 506 -17.34 13.83 -5.55
N THR A 507 -17.13 12.63 -5.03
CA THR A 507 -17.68 11.41 -5.64
C THR A 507 -18.01 10.37 -4.57
N LEU A 508 -19.13 9.69 -4.77
CA LEU A 508 -19.56 8.51 -4.02
C LEU A 508 -19.64 7.31 -4.94
N TYR A 509 -19.38 6.14 -4.39
CA TYR A 509 -19.49 4.86 -5.07
C TYR A 509 -20.34 3.88 -4.28
N LEU A 510 -21.23 3.18 -4.95
CA LEU A 510 -21.99 2.06 -4.41
C LEU A 510 -21.66 0.80 -5.21
N ASN A 511 -21.10 -0.18 -4.54
CA ASN A 511 -20.82 -1.47 -5.16
C ASN A 511 -21.88 -2.47 -4.74
N ARG A 512 -22.47 -3.10 -5.73
CA ARG A 512 -23.40 -4.21 -5.57
C ARG A 512 -22.71 -5.50 -5.98
N HIS A 513 -22.31 -6.30 -5.02
CA HIS A 513 -21.73 -7.61 -5.30
C HIS A 513 -22.37 -8.65 -4.39
N GLU A 514 -23.17 -9.52 -4.94
CA GLU A 514 -23.52 -10.76 -4.28
C GLU A 514 -22.47 -11.83 -4.55
N ALA A 515 -21.85 -12.35 -3.51
CA ALA A 515 -20.99 -13.50 -3.61
C ALA A 515 -21.79 -14.69 -4.18
N GLY A 516 -21.57 -15.01 -5.44
CA GLY A 516 -22.11 -16.20 -6.09
C GLY A 516 -23.29 -16.00 -7.01
N ASN A 517 -23.79 -14.78 -7.22
CA ASN A 517 -24.87 -14.55 -8.16
C ASN A 517 -24.47 -13.69 -9.36
N LYS A 518 -25.06 -14.06 -10.47
CA LYS A 518 -24.92 -13.48 -11.79
C LYS A 518 -25.02 -11.97 -11.77
N SER A 519 -24.19 -11.38 -12.54
CA SER A 519 -24.22 -10.09 -13.21
C SER A 519 -25.57 -9.48 -13.58
N GLU A 520 -26.59 -9.68 -12.76
CA GLU A 520 -27.78 -8.91 -12.98
C GLU A 520 -27.56 -7.62 -12.23
N PHE A 521 -27.11 -6.56 -12.95
CA PHE A 521 -27.59 -5.38 -12.54
C PHE A 521 -26.86 -4.18 -12.63
N VAL A 522 -27.39 -3.50 -13.47
CA VAL A 522 -27.06 -2.12 -13.64
C VAL A 522 -28.32 -1.27 -13.41
N ASP A 523 -28.83 -1.32 -12.21
CA ASP A 523 -29.82 -0.33 -11.82
C ASP A 523 -29.10 0.91 -11.31
N ASP A 524 -29.60 2.07 -11.68
CA ASP A 524 -29.15 3.35 -11.11
C ASP A 524 -29.55 3.43 -9.63
N MET A 525 -28.69 2.89 -8.77
CA MET A 525 -28.92 2.85 -7.32
C MET A 525 -28.99 4.26 -6.74
N PHE A 526 -28.20 5.20 -7.25
CA PHE A 526 -28.23 6.57 -6.76
C PHE A 526 -29.50 7.31 -7.16
N GLY A 527 -30.25 6.83 -8.17
CA GLY A 527 -31.57 7.34 -8.49
C GLY A 527 -32.61 7.08 -7.41
N LYS A 528 -32.39 6.07 -6.57
CA LYS A 528 -33.28 5.66 -5.48
C LYS A 528 -33.09 6.44 -4.18
N PHE A 529 -32.05 7.30 -4.12
CA PHE A 529 -31.70 8.06 -2.92
C PHE A 529 -31.60 9.56 -3.17
N ASP A 530 -31.98 10.34 -2.17
CA ASP A 530 -31.38 11.65 -1.96
C ASP A 530 -30.15 11.48 -1.07
N ILE A 531 -29.10 12.25 -1.38
CA ILE A 531 -27.85 12.18 -0.67
C ILE A 531 -27.65 13.46 0.10
N GLU A 532 -27.33 13.35 1.37
CA GLU A 532 -27.03 14.49 2.21
C GLU A 532 -25.65 14.32 2.87
N TYR A 533 -24.96 15.44 3.04
CA TYR A 533 -23.72 15.51 3.79
C TYR A 533 -23.90 16.29 5.08
N LEU A 534 -23.19 15.88 6.12
CA LEU A 534 -23.16 16.57 7.41
C LEU A 534 -22.06 17.63 7.40
N ASN A 535 -22.38 18.84 7.80
CA ASN A 535 -21.40 19.90 8.00
C ASN A 535 -21.88 20.85 9.11
N GLY A 536 -21.01 21.16 10.07
CA GLY A 536 -21.35 22.02 11.20
C GLY A 536 -22.50 21.47 12.07
N GLY A 537 -22.70 20.16 12.09
CA GLY A 537 -23.76 19.48 12.82
C GLY A 537 -25.12 19.44 12.12
N GLU A 538 -25.26 20.02 10.92
CA GLU A 538 -26.48 20.04 10.12
C GLU A 538 -26.34 19.22 8.83
N TRP A 539 -27.43 18.59 8.40
CA TRP A 539 -27.50 17.84 7.15
C TRP A 539 -27.92 18.71 6.00
N HIS A 540 -27.12 18.71 4.92
CA HIS A 540 -27.34 19.49 3.72
C HIS A 540 -27.47 18.58 2.50
N PRO A 541 -28.39 18.88 1.57
CA PRO A 541 -28.52 18.09 0.35
C PRO A 541 -27.29 18.25 -0.55
N ILE A 542 -26.86 17.16 -1.20
CA ILE A 542 -25.87 17.23 -2.27
C ILE A 542 -26.60 17.63 -3.55
N GLU A 543 -26.24 18.80 -4.06
CA GLU A 543 -26.75 19.34 -5.31
C GLU A 543 -25.80 19.07 -6.48
N ASN A 544 -26.27 19.34 -7.72
CA ASN A 544 -25.48 19.21 -8.95
C ASN A 544 -24.83 17.82 -9.11
N LYS A 545 -25.67 16.80 -8.93
CA LYS A 545 -25.25 15.40 -9.05
C LYS A 545 -25.25 14.95 -10.48
N ASP A 546 -24.15 14.35 -10.93
CA ASP A 546 -24.09 13.52 -12.13
C ASP A 546 -23.92 12.05 -11.69
N ARG A 547 -24.63 11.14 -12.37
CA ARG A 547 -24.70 9.73 -11.99
C ARG A 547 -24.35 8.86 -13.15
N GLY A 548 -23.63 7.80 -12.88
CA GLY A 548 -23.28 6.82 -13.87
C GLY A 548 -23.06 5.46 -13.25
N ILE A 549 -22.80 4.54 -14.12
CA ILE A 549 -22.53 3.17 -13.77
C ILE A 549 -21.15 2.86 -14.32
N ALA A 550 -20.23 2.53 -13.43
CA ALA A 550 -18.94 2.02 -13.84
C ALA A 550 -19.11 0.57 -14.29
N GLU A 551 -18.41 0.24 -15.35
CA GLU A 551 -18.68 -0.95 -16.13
C GLU A 551 -18.08 -2.21 -15.53
N HIS A 552 -17.06 -2.03 -14.69
CA HIS A 552 -16.44 -3.19 -14.07
C HIS A 552 -15.57 -2.84 -12.83
N PRO A 553 -15.78 -3.49 -11.68
CA PRO A 553 -16.96 -4.27 -11.30
C PRO A 553 -18.19 -3.37 -11.31
N ALA A 554 -19.37 -3.94 -11.47
CA ALA A 554 -20.60 -3.16 -11.51
C ALA A 554 -20.76 -2.35 -10.21
N TYR A 555 -20.45 -1.08 -10.28
CA TYR A 555 -20.75 -0.13 -9.23
C TYR A 555 -21.29 1.17 -9.80
N ASN A 556 -22.17 1.76 -9.03
CA ASN A 556 -22.73 3.06 -9.37
C ASN A 556 -21.82 4.13 -8.80
N TYR A 557 -21.66 5.22 -9.51
CA TYR A 557 -21.00 6.42 -9.02
C TYR A 557 -21.93 7.64 -9.10
N CYS A 558 -21.68 8.57 -8.20
CA CYS A 558 -22.35 9.86 -8.16
C CYS A 558 -21.30 10.94 -7.93
N THR A 559 -21.05 11.77 -8.93
CA THR A 559 -20.16 12.93 -8.85
C THR A 559 -20.93 14.19 -8.53
N PHE A 560 -20.33 15.13 -7.82
CA PHE A 560 -20.96 16.37 -7.42
C PHE A 560 -19.93 17.48 -7.17
N THR A 561 -20.42 18.71 -7.04
CA THR A 561 -19.56 19.82 -6.62
C THR A 561 -18.92 19.51 -5.26
N PRO A 562 -17.59 19.69 -5.10
CA PRO A 562 -16.91 19.32 -3.86
C PRO A 562 -17.54 19.94 -2.62
N VAL A 563 -17.79 19.10 -1.62
CA VAL A 563 -18.34 19.51 -0.31
C VAL A 563 -17.38 19.08 0.81
N LYS A 564 -17.31 19.90 1.89
CA LYS A 564 -16.66 19.47 3.12
C LYS A 564 -17.71 18.74 3.98
N ALA A 565 -17.46 17.46 4.24
CA ALA A 565 -18.39 16.58 4.94
C ALA A 565 -17.80 16.01 6.22
N GLU A 566 -18.56 16.04 7.30
CA GLU A 566 -18.33 15.32 8.55
C GLU A 566 -19.00 13.93 8.54
N GLY A 567 -19.84 13.68 7.56
CA GLY A 567 -20.58 12.44 7.37
C GLY A 567 -21.48 12.48 6.15
N ILE A 568 -22.04 11.35 5.82
CA ILE A 568 -22.96 11.14 4.66
C ILE A 568 -24.14 10.32 5.10
N ARG A 569 -25.32 10.62 4.56
CA ARG A 569 -26.51 9.78 4.64
C ARG A 569 -27.26 9.70 3.32
N PHE A 570 -28.00 8.63 3.18
CA PHE A 570 -28.92 8.40 2.09
C PHE A 570 -30.36 8.47 2.59
N ILE A 571 -31.18 9.28 1.93
CA ILE A 571 -32.61 9.32 2.17
C ILE A 571 -33.28 8.44 1.12
N ASN A 572 -33.89 7.36 1.59
CA ASN A 572 -34.54 6.40 0.69
C ASN A 572 -35.83 6.98 0.12
N LYS A 573 -35.97 6.98 -1.19
CA LYS A 573 -37.19 7.42 -1.92
C LYS A 573 -38.13 6.28 -2.23
N GLU A 574 -37.63 5.07 -2.30
CA GLU A 574 -38.38 3.88 -2.67
C GLU A 574 -38.28 2.84 -1.57
N ALA A 575 -39.44 2.33 -1.14
CA ALA A 575 -39.57 1.40 0.01
C ALA A 575 -39.17 -0.05 -0.35
N GLU A 576 -38.14 -0.27 -1.16
CA GLU A 576 -37.63 -1.61 -1.45
C GLU A 576 -36.55 -2.04 -0.44
N ASP A 577 -36.47 -3.35 -0.21
CA ASP A 577 -35.44 -3.98 0.63
C ASP A 577 -34.07 -3.93 -0.05
N LEU A 578 -33.43 -2.76 0.02
CA LEU A 578 -32.11 -2.48 -0.58
C LEU A 578 -30.95 -3.07 0.23
N GLU A 579 -31.22 -3.54 1.45
CA GLU A 579 -30.19 -4.09 2.36
C GLU A 579 -29.42 -5.27 1.77
N ARG A 580 -30.06 -6.03 0.88
CA ARG A 580 -29.47 -7.21 0.26
C ARG A 580 -28.51 -6.90 -0.88
N HIS A 581 -28.43 -5.64 -1.29
CA HIS A 581 -27.86 -5.31 -2.58
C HIS A 581 -26.65 -4.38 -2.55
N ILE A 582 -26.33 -3.73 -1.44
CA ILE A 582 -25.17 -2.84 -1.33
C ILE A 582 -24.11 -3.45 -0.42
N TYR A 583 -22.96 -3.76 -0.98
CA TYR A 583 -21.83 -4.34 -0.24
C TYR A 583 -20.78 -3.34 0.18
N LYS A 584 -20.59 -2.30 -0.61
CA LYS A 584 -19.56 -1.31 -0.36
C LYS A 584 -20.05 0.08 -0.70
N ILE A 585 -19.65 1.01 0.13
CA ILE A 585 -19.76 2.42 -0.13
C ILE A 585 -18.34 2.94 -0.19
N GLY A 586 -18.00 3.63 -1.27
CA GLY A 586 -16.73 4.30 -1.45
C GLY A 586 -16.93 5.81 -1.54
N VAL A 587 -15.93 6.56 -1.15
CA VAL A 587 -15.86 8.00 -1.36
C VAL A 587 -14.54 8.36 -2.03
N HIS A 588 -14.57 9.34 -2.92
CA HIS A 588 -13.36 9.99 -3.38
C HIS A 588 -13.13 11.23 -2.52
N GLU A 589 -12.09 11.16 -1.69
CA GLU A 589 -11.66 12.26 -0.83
C GLU A 589 -10.65 13.13 -1.57
N LEU A 590 -10.95 14.42 -1.70
CA LEU A 590 -10.05 15.40 -2.31
C LEU A 590 -9.04 15.97 -1.30
N TRP A 591 -9.43 16.07 -0.04
CA TRP A 591 -8.64 16.70 1.00
C TRP A 591 -9.01 16.20 2.38
N LYS A 592 -7.99 15.93 3.21
CA LYS A 592 -8.11 15.55 4.62
C LYS A 592 -7.56 16.63 5.53
N GLU A 593 -7.96 16.65 6.78
CA GLU A 593 -7.38 17.53 7.81
C GLU A 593 -6.06 16.98 8.39
N SER A 594 -5.67 15.78 8.02
CA SER A 594 -4.38 15.19 8.39
C SER A 594 -3.82 14.30 7.30
N TYR A 595 -2.49 14.32 7.18
CA TYR A 595 -1.74 13.49 6.25
C TYR A 595 -0.48 12.94 6.92
N ASN A 596 -0.09 11.74 6.55
CA ASN A 596 1.23 11.21 6.78
C ASN A 596 2.11 11.53 5.57
N PHE A 597 3.20 12.24 5.78
CA PHE A 597 4.15 12.57 4.74
C PHE A 597 5.47 11.83 4.97
N ARG A 598 6.03 11.28 3.92
CA ARG A 598 7.35 10.68 3.94
C ARG A 598 8.14 11.08 2.69
N ALA A 599 9.39 11.41 2.88
CA ALA A 599 10.34 11.71 1.82
C ALA A 599 11.55 10.79 1.95
N VAL A 600 11.97 10.21 0.84
CA VAL A 600 13.17 9.37 0.75
C VAL A 600 14.09 9.95 -0.29
N ARG A 601 15.26 10.40 0.14
CA ARG A 601 16.33 10.81 -0.76
C ARG A 601 17.31 9.67 -0.96
N ARG A 602 17.68 9.42 -2.21
CA ARG A 602 18.73 8.50 -2.62
C ARG A 602 19.57 9.19 -3.70
N ALA A 603 20.72 9.73 -3.31
CA ALA A 603 21.58 10.56 -4.16
C ALA A 603 20.79 11.66 -4.91
N ASP A 604 20.64 11.54 -6.21
CA ASP A 604 19.94 12.50 -7.07
C ASP A 604 18.43 12.24 -7.24
N LYS A 605 17.88 11.27 -6.51
CA LYS A 605 16.45 10.93 -6.55
C LYS A 605 15.77 11.30 -5.25
N LEU A 606 14.57 11.85 -5.37
CA LEU A 606 13.68 12.13 -4.26
C LEU A 606 12.33 11.42 -4.51
N TYR A 607 11.95 10.56 -3.60
CA TYR A 607 10.67 9.84 -3.62
C TYR A 607 9.76 10.44 -2.55
N LEU A 608 8.52 10.70 -2.91
CA LEU A 608 7.55 11.31 -2.02
C LEU A 608 6.35 10.38 -1.83
N PHE A 609 5.92 10.28 -0.58
CA PHE A 609 4.79 9.46 -0.19
C PHE A 609 3.82 10.28 0.65
N VAL A 610 2.53 10.09 0.42
CA VAL A 610 1.46 10.62 1.26
C VAL A 610 0.52 9.48 1.62
N ASP A 611 0.30 9.27 2.92
CA ASP A 611 -0.49 8.15 3.45
C ASP A 611 -0.07 6.78 2.89
N GLY A 612 1.24 6.59 2.70
CA GLY A 612 1.84 5.39 2.11
C GLY A 612 1.76 5.29 0.60
N ARG A 613 1.03 6.19 -0.08
CA ARG A 613 0.96 6.22 -1.55
C ARG A 613 2.16 6.94 -2.12
N GLU A 614 2.92 6.29 -3.00
CA GLU A 614 3.99 6.93 -3.75
C GLU A 614 3.39 7.93 -4.76
N LEU A 615 3.85 9.16 -4.70
CA LEU A 615 3.46 10.22 -5.63
C LEU A 615 4.36 10.29 -6.85
N GLY A 616 5.56 9.71 -6.76
CA GLY A 616 6.52 9.62 -7.85
C GLY A 616 7.94 9.88 -7.42
N ALA A 617 8.87 9.63 -8.35
CA ALA A 617 10.28 9.92 -8.24
C ALA A 617 10.63 11.22 -8.93
N LEU A 618 11.40 12.06 -8.28
CA LEU A 618 11.85 13.36 -8.77
C LEU A 618 13.37 13.38 -8.92
N ASP A 619 13.85 13.81 -10.09
CA ASP A 619 15.28 14.06 -10.30
C ASP A 619 15.66 15.41 -9.69
N ILE A 620 16.56 15.40 -8.71
CA ILE A 620 16.89 16.61 -7.95
C ILE A 620 18.26 17.19 -8.25
N ARG A 621 19.32 16.42 -8.26
CA ARG A 621 20.72 16.85 -8.50
C ARG A 621 21.14 18.03 -7.62
N TYR A 622 21.07 17.84 -6.32
CA TYR A 622 21.60 18.74 -5.31
C TYR A 622 22.79 18.09 -4.61
N PRO A 623 23.73 18.88 -4.05
CA PRO A 623 24.70 18.35 -3.10
C PRO A 623 24.02 17.78 -1.87
N ALA A 624 24.78 17.18 -0.95
CA ALA A 624 24.26 16.69 0.33
C ALA A 624 23.46 17.78 1.07
N SER A 625 22.37 17.41 1.69
CA SER A 625 21.43 18.34 2.31
C SER A 625 20.91 17.82 3.64
#